data_993450a61b814dcdc61b073bc06cef64
#
_entry.id   993450a61b814dcdc61b073bc06cef64
#
_cell.length_a   1.000
_cell.length_b   1.000
_cell.length_c   1.000
_cell.angle_alpha   90.00
_cell.angle_beta   90.00
_cell.angle_gamma   90.00
#
_symmetry.space_group_name_H-M   'P 1'
#
loop_
_entity.id
_entity.type
_entity.pdbx_description
1 polymer ?
#
loop_
_entity_poly.entity_id
_entity_poly.type
_entity_poly.pdbx_seq_one_letter_code
_entity_poly.pdbx_strand_id
1 'polypeptide(L)'
;MLLNLTWLIPGLPIIATVFMALLLLSFSKTMNRLTKPISYFIITSLVCSEVINFILFKKNISGNYYLFRSDFELVFDRPALLFAEYIGLIFLLIMFFSVAKLKRRSGYVRYFIFLGFLSGLVYLFSFSGSLFHDLYDPLISYIDNKGISF
;
A
#
# COMPACT_ATOMS: atom_id res chain seq x y z
N MET A 1 6.84 3.64 20.01
CA MET A 1 7.84 3.17 19.04
C MET A 1 7.21 2.49 17.82
N LEU A 2 6.31 1.54 18.00
CA LEU A 2 5.64 0.84 16.90
C LEU A 2 4.67 1.74 16.11
N LEU A 3 4.08 2.73 16.74
CA LEU A 3 3.19 3.70 16.08
C LEU A 3 3.93 4.54 15.03
N ASN A 4 5.23 4.79 15.23
CA ASN A 4 6.05 5.52 14.27
C ASN A 4 6.37 4.72 13.00
N LEU A 5 6.14 3.41 13.02
CA LEU A 5 6.32 2.54 11.85
C LEU A 5 5.08 2.48 10.94
N THR A 6 3.95 3.01 11.40
CA THR A 6 2.67 2.95 10.66
C THR A 6 2.74 3.68 9.32
N TRP A 7 3.44 4.81 9.25
CA TRP A 7 3.60 5.56 8.01
C TRP A 7 4.44 4.82 6.96
N LEU A 8 5.25 3.85 7.38
CA LEU A 8 6.04 3.03 6.47
C LEU A 8 5.17 2.11 5.61
N ILE A 9 3.99 1.73 6.06
CA ILE A 9 3.09 0.87 5.30
C ILE A 9 2.76 1.47 3.93
N PRO A 10 2.19 2.67 3.83
CA PRO A 10 2.01 3.32 2.54
C PRO A 10 3.31 3.94 1.99
N GLY A 11 4.21 4.34 2.87
CA GLY A 11 5.44 5.06 2.51
C GLY A 11 6.44 4.20 1.73
N LEU A 12 6.67 2.97 2.14
CA LEU A 12 7.64 2.08 1.51
C LEU A 12 7.37 1.86 0.01
N PRO A 13 6.19 1.43 -0.44
CA PRO A 13 5.94 1.24 -1.86
C PRO A 13 5.98 2.55 -2.65
N ILE A 14 5.52 3.66 -2.07
CA ILE A 14 5.57 4.97 -2.74
C ILE A 14 7.01 5.45 -2.92
N ILE A 15 7.81 5.43 -1.86
CA ILE A 15 9.22 5.85 -1.91
C ILE A 15 10.01 4.98 -2.88
N ALA A 16 9.82 3.66 -2.82
CA ALA A 16 10.50 2.72 -3.71
C ALA A 16 10.14 2.99 -5.18
N THR A 17 8.87 3.21 -5.49
CA THR A 17 8.41 3.46 -6.86
C THR A 17 8.82 4.84 -7.38
N VAL A 18 8.77 5.87 -6.55
CA VAL A 18 9.26 7.22 -6.90
C VAL A 18 10.76 7.19 -7.16
N PHE A 19 11.53 6.53 -6.31
CA PHE A 19 12.96 6.34 -6.50
C PHE A 19 13.28 5.63 -7.82
N MET A 20 12.57 4.54 -8.10
CA MET A 20 12.72 3.81 -9.37
C MET A 20 12.28 4.63 -10.59
N ALA A 21 11.23 5.43 -10.45
CA ALA A 21 10.78 6.33 -11.52
C ALA A 21 11.84 7.41 -11.84
N LEU A 22 12.45 8.01 -10.82
CA LEU A 22 13.53 8.97 -10.99
C LEU A 22 14.74 8.34 -11.68
N LEU A 23 15.14 7.14 -11.28
CA LEU A 23 16.22 6.40 -11.94
C LEU A 23 15.87 6.08 -13.39
N LEU A 24 14.63 5.71 -13.69
CA LEU A 24 14.17 5.45 -15.05
C LEU A 24 14.25 6.71 -15.93
N LEU A 25 13.89 7.87 -15.39
CA LEU A 25 14.01 9.15 -16.11
C LEU A 25 15.47 9.53 -16.37
N SER A 26 16.35 9.29 -15.40
CA SER A 26 17.77 9.62 -15.51
C SER A 26 18.55 8.63 -16.38
N PHE A 27 18.24 7.34 -16.30
CA PHE A 27 19.01 6.26 -16.92
C PHE A 27 18.13 5.26 -17.68
N SER A 28 17.26 5.74 -18.56
CA SER A 28 16.25 4.92 -19.24
C SER A 28 16.80 3.68 -19.95
N LYS A 29 17.95 3.78 -20.62
CA LYS A 29 18.56 2.65 -21.35
C LYS A 29 19.04 1.55 -20.41
N THR A 30 19.69 1.92 -19.30
CA THR A 30 20.24 0.98 -18.32
C THR A 30 19.12 0.33 -17.52
N MET A 31 18.11 1.10 -17.11
CA MET A 31 16.98 0.61 -16.33
C MET A 31 16.11 -0.38 -17.13
N ASN A 32 15.93 -0.16 -18.43
CA ASN A 32 15.20 -1.10 -19.27
C ASN A 32 15.92 -2.46 -19.47
N ARG A 33 17.22 -2.52 -19.24
CA ARG A 33 18.00 -3.78 -19.21
C ARG A 33 17.89 -4.52 -17.87
N LEU A 34 17.71 -3.76 -16.78
CA LEU A 34 17.64 -4.27 -15.41
C LEU A 34 16.19 -4.59 -14.97
N THR A 35 15.41 -5.21 -15.82
CA THR A 35 13.99 -5.47 -15.58
C THR A 35 13.73 -6.36 -14.37
N LYS A 36 14.50 -7.43 -14.18
CA LYS A 36 14.35 -8.36 -13.05
C LYS A 36 14.63 -7.69 -11.70
N PRO A 37 15.82 -7.09 -11.46
CA PRO A 37 16.11 -6.52 -10.16
C PRO A 37 15.15 -5.39 -9.76
N ILE A 38 14.65 -4.62 -10.72
CA ILE A 38 13.68 -3.55 -10.47
C ILE A 38 12.34 -4.11 -10.00
N SER A 39 11.81 -5.11 -10.71
CA SER A 39 10.56 -5.73 -10.30
C SER A 39 10.66 -6.39 -8.92
N TYR A 40 11.75 -7.09 -8.64
CA TYR A 40 11.99 -7.67 -7.32
C TYR A 40 12.16 -6.63 -6.22
N PHE A 41 12.79 -5.50 -6.49
CA PHE A 41 12.91 -4.42 -5.53
C PHE A 41 11.55 -3.83 -5.14
N ILE A 42 10.67 -3.59 -6.12
CA ILE A 42 9.32 -3.09 -5.89
C ILE A 42 8.49 -4.14 -5.11
N ILE A 43 8.56 -5.41 -5.50
CA ILE A 43 7.88 -6.50 -4.79
C ILE A 43 8.37 -6.61 -3.34
N THR A 44 9.68 -6.52 -3.11
CA THR A 44 10.25 -6.57 -1.76
C THR A 44 9.75 -5.41 -0.89
N SER A 45 9.64 -4.21 -1.44
CA SER A 45 9.09 -3.06 -0.72
C SER A 45 7.64 -3.29 -0.29
N LEU A 46 6.83 -3.89 -1.16
CA LEU A 46 5.44 -4.22 -0.85
C LEU A 46 5.34 -5.36 0.20
N VAL A 47 6.18 -6.38 0.09
CA VAL A 47 6.25 -7.46 1.09
C VAL A 47 6.64 -6.91 2.47
N CYS A 48 7.61 -6.01 2.55
CA CYS A 48 7.98 -5.35 3.80
C CYS A 48 6.79 -4.57 4.39
N SER A 49 6.06 -3.87 3.55
CA SER A 49 4.83 -3.15 3.93
C SER A 49 3.79 -4.09 4.53
N GLU A 50 3.52 -5.22 3.88
CA GLU A 50 2.59 -6.25 4.35
C GLU A 50 3.01 -6.86 5.69
N VAL A 51 4.29 -7.16 5.85
CA VAL A 51 4.83 -7.69 7.12
C VAL A 51 4.62 -6.70 8.26
N ILE A 52 4.88 -5.42 8.03
CA ILE A 52 4.65 -4.37 9.04
C ILE A 52 3.15 -4.28 9.37
N ASN A 53 2.29 -4.29 8.38
CA ASN A 53 0.83 -4.26 8.55
C ASN A 53 0.36 -5.45 9.39
N PHE A 54 0.82 -6.66 9.08
CA PHE A 54 0.49 -7.88 9.81
C PHE A 54 0.96 -7.83 11.27
N ILE A 55 2.16 -7.31 11.55
CA ILE A 55 2.67 -7.16 12.92
C ILE A 55 1.81 -6.19 13.71
N LEU A 56 1.44 -5.05 13.12
CA LEU A 56 0.56 -4.07 13.76
C LEU A 56 -0.83 -4.64 14.03
N PHE A 57 -1.37 -5.39 13.08
CA PHE A 57 -2.66 -6.06 13.24
C PHE A 57 -2.63 -7.08 14.40
N LYS A 58 -1.58 -7.90 14.46
CA LYS A 58 -1.42 -8.90 15.54
C LYS A 58 -1.30 -8.27 16.92
N LYS A 59 -0.62 -7.12 17.02
CA LYS A 59 -0.42 -6.41 18.29
C LYS A 59 -1.60 -5.51 18.68
N ASN A 60 -2.68 -5.48 17.89
CA ASN A 60 -3.85 -4.62 18.12
C ASN A 60 -3.47 -3.13 18.35
N ILE A 61 -2.47 -2.66 17.62
CA ILE A 61 -2.05 -1.26 17.70
C ILE A 61 -3.02 -0.43 16.86
N SER A 62 -3.71 0.48 17.51
CA SER A 62 -4.55 1.50 16.88
C SER A 62 -4.03 2.89 17.23
N GLY A 63 -4.13 3.81 16.30
CA GLY A 63 -3.68 5.18 16.52
C GLY A 63 -3.88 6.05 15.29
N ASN A 64 -3.74 7.34 15.51
CA ASN A 64 -3.86 8.35 14.49
C ASN A 64 -2.48 8.95 14.21
N TYR A 65 -2.16 9.12 12.95
CA TYR A 65 -0.92 9.74 12.51
C TYR A 65 -1.23 10.95 11.63
N TYR A 66 -0.72 12.11 12.02
CA TYR A 66 -0.92 13.35 11.26
C TYR A 66 0.25 13.56 10.29
N LEU A 67 -0.05 13.60 9.01
CA LEU A 67 0.93 13.93 7.98
C LEU A 67 0.99 15.44 7.77
N PHE A 68 2.19 16.02 7.84
CA PHE A 68 2.47 17.43 7.48
C PHE A 68 1.70 18.50 8.27
N ARG A 69 1.40 18.32 9.54
CA ARG A 69 0.71 19.34 10.35
C ARG A 69 -0.63 19.83 9.77
N SER A 70 -1.18 19.13 8.79
CA SER A 70 -2.39 19.53 8.09
C SER A 70 -3.55 18.60 8.41
N ASP A 71 -4.71 18.92 7.90
CA ASP A 71 -5.97 18.22 8.10
C ASP A 71 -5.98 16.76 7.57
N PHE A 72 -4.83 16.23 7.15
CA PHE A 72 -4.70 14.87 6.64
C PHE A 72 -4.33 13.90 7.76
N GLU A 73 -5.34 13.28 8.33
CA GLU A 73 -5.21 12.30 9.39
C GLU A 73 -5.23 10.88 8.81
N LEU A 74 -4.21 10.10 9.13
CA LEU A 74 -4.17 8.67 8.86
C LEU A 74 -4.63 7.92 10.10
N VAL A 75 -5.74 7.22 9.96
CA VAL A 75 -6.33 6.41 11.03
C VAL A 75 -5.97 4.95 10.82
N PHE A 76 -5.26 4.38 11.79
CA PHE A 76 -4.86 2.97 11.80
C PHE A 76 -5.76 2.18 12.75
N ASP A 77 -6.95 1.88 12.28
CA ASP A 77 -7.90 1.03 13.00
C ASP A 77 -7.80 -0.42 12.53
N ARG A 78 -8.29 -1.33 13.34
CA ARG A 78 -8.30 -2.77 13.03
C ARG A 78 -8.97 -3.09 11.67
N PRO A 79 -10.15 -2.56 11.34
CA PRO A 79 -10.77 -2.79 10.03
C PRO A 79 -9.95 -2.20 8.87
N ALA A 80 -9.31 -1.04 9.06
CA ALA A 80 -8.43 -0.44 8.04
C ALA A 80 -7.19 -1.30 7.79
N LEU A 81 -6.57 -1.85 8.84
CA LEU A 81 -5.44 -2.76 8.73
C LEU A 81 -5.81 -4.06 8.00
N LEU A 82 -7.00 -4.63 8.31
CA LEU A 82 -7.51 -5.80 7.60
C LEU A 82 -7.74 -5.52 6.12
N PHE A 83 -8.37 -4.43 5.80
CA PHE A 83 -8.63 -4.03 4.42
C PHE A 83 -7.33 -3.82 3.64
N ALA A 84 -6.35 -3.16 4.25
CA ALA A 84 -5.02 -2.98 3.67
C ALA A 84 -4.31 -4.32 3.42
N GLU A 85 -4.40 -5.27 4.37
CA GLU A 85 -3.83 -6.61 4.24
C GLU A 85 -4.40 -7.36 3.04
N TYR A 86 -5.73 -7.38 2.88
CA TYR A 86 -6.37 -8.03 1.74
C TYR A 86 -5.96 -7.41 0.41
N ILE A 87 -5.96 -6.09 0.33
CA ILE A 87 -5.59 -5.38 -0.90
C ILE A 87 -4.12 -5.60 -1.23
N GLY A 88 -3.24 -5.52 -0.24
CA GLY A 88 -1.82 -5.74 -0.43
C GLY A 88 -1.51 -7.14 -0.93
N LEU A 89 -2.18 -8.17 -0.38
CA LEU A 89 -2.05 -9.54 -0.88
C LEU A 89 -2.50 -9.67 -2.34
N ILE A 90 -3.59 -9.00 -2.71
CA ILE A 90 -4.05 -8.99 -4.12
C ILE A 90 -3.00 -8.35 -5.02
N PHE A 91 -2.42 -7.20 -4.63
CA PHE A 91 -1.36 -6.56 -5.39
C PHE A 91 -0.11 -7.44 -5.51
N LEU A 92 0.29 -8.11 -4.43
CA LEU A 92 1.40 -9.06 -4.44
C LEU A 92 1.15 -10.22 -5.41
N LEU A 93 -0.04 -10.81 -5.39
CA LEU A 93 -0.42 -11.87 -6.32
C LEU A 93 -0.34 -11.38 -7.77
N ILE A 94 -0.90 -10.20 -8.06
CA ILE A 94 -0.84 -9.59 -9.40
C ILE A 94 0.62 -9.39 -9.83
N MET A 95 1.48 -8.89 -8.95
CA MET A 95 2.90 -8.67 -9.26
C MET A 95 3.64 -9.98 -9.51
N PHE A 96 3.43 -11.01 -8.68
CA PHE A 96 4.05 -12.33 -8.89
C PHE A 96 3.62 -12.97 -10.19
N PHE A 97 2.33 -12.95 -10.52
CA PHE A 97 1.84 -13.44 -11.81
C PHE A 97 2.41 -12.63 -12.98
N SER A 98 2.55 -11.33 -12.81
CA SER A 98 3.12 -10.45 -13.84
C SER A 98 4.60 -10.75 -14.09
N VAL A 99 5.39 -11.00 -13.06
CA VAL A 99 6.80 -11.42 -13.22
C VAL A 99 6.90 -12.74 -13.99
N ALA A 100 5.99 -13.67 -13.71
CA ALA A 100 6.01 -15.01 -14.33
C ALA A 100 5.55 -14.98 -15.80
N LYS A 101 4.56 -14.15 -16.14
CA LYS A 101 3.89 -14.20 -17.45
C LYS A 101 4.25 -13.08 -18.42
N LEU A 102 4.63 -11.90 -17.92
CA LEU A 102 4.95 -10.78 -18.81
C LEU A 102 6.30 -10.94 -19.47
N LYS A 103 6.31 -10.75 -20.80
CA LYS A 103 7.55 -10.68 -21.58
C LYS A 103 8.27 -9.37 -21.28
N ARG A 104 9.59 -9.43 -21.12
CA ARG A 104 10.44 -8.27 -20.83
C ARG A 104 10.60 -7.40 -22.07
N ARG A 105 9.55 -6.67 -22.40
CA ARG A 105 9.53 -5.66 -23.48
C ARG A 105 9.70 -4.26 -22.92
N SER A 106 9.85 -3.28 -23.83
CA SER A 106 9.74 -1.86 -23.46
C SER A 106 8.39 -1.61 -22.75
N GLY A 107 8.43 -1.00 -21.58
CA GLY A 107 7.24 -0.78 -20.75
C GLY A 107 7.08 -1.71 -19.55
N TYR A 108 7.84 -2.81 -19.45
CA TYR A 108 7.83 -3.72 -18.31
C TYR A 108 8.15 -3.00 -16.99
N VAL A 109 9.21 -2.22 -16.98
CA VAL A 109 9.63 -1.44 -15.80
C VAL A 109 8.57 -0.40 -15.42
N ARG A 110 8.02 0.31 -16.41
CA ARG A 110 6.96 1.30 -16.19
C ARG A 110 5.71 0.67 -15.59
N TYR A 111 5.34 -0.51 -16.05
CA TYR A 111 4.21 -1.26 -15.50
C TYR A 111 4.39 -1.55 -14.00
N PHE A 112 5.56 -2.06 -13.59
CA PHE A 112 5.83 -2.34 -12.18
C PHE A 112 5.90 -1.09 -11.32
N ILE A 113 6.50 -0.01 -11.82
CA ILE A 113 6.51 1.29 -11.14
C ILE A 113 5.09 1.81 -10.94
N PHE A 114 4.27 1.76 -11.98
CA PHE A 114 2.87 2.19 -11.89
C PHE A 114 2.07 1.33 -10.90
N LEU A 115 2.22 0.02 -10.95
CA LEU A 115 1.52 -0.91 -10.07
C LEU A 115 1.94 -0.72 -8.61
N GLY A 116 3.24 -0.55 -8.34
CA GLY A 116 3.75 -0.28 -7.00
C GLY A 116 3.30 1.07 -6.46
N PHE A 117 3.30 2.11 -7.30
CA PHE A 117 2.78 3.42 -6.92
C PHE A 117 1.27 3.36 -6.61
N LEU A 118 0.51 2.67 -7.45
CA LEU A 118 -0.92 2.47 -7.24
C LEU A 118 -1.20 1.73 -5.92
N SER A 119 -0.42 0.69 -5.59
CA SER A 119 -0.56 -0.02 -4.32
C SER A 119 -0.31 0.90 -3.12
N GLY A 120 0.69 1.76 -3.19
CA GLY A 120 0.97 2.76 -2.17
C GLY A 120 -0.15 3.78 -2.00
N LEU A 121 -0.74 4.25 -3.10
CA LEU A 121 -1.90 5.15 -3.08
C LEU A 121 -3.13 4.46 -2.47
N VAL A 122 -3.36 3.20 -2.77
CA VAL A 122 -4.49 2.44 -2.20
C VAL A 122 -4.29 2.24 -0.70
N TYR A 123 -3.06 2.02 -0.22
CA TYR A 123 -2.78 2.01 1.21
C TYR A 123 -3.07 3.35 1.89
N LEU A 124 -2.62 4.46 1.30
CA LEU A 124 -2.94 5.80 1.80
C LEU A 124 -4.45 6.02 1.87
N PHE A 125 -5.16 5.59 0.84
CA PHE A 125 -6.62 5.70 0.79
C PHE A 125 -7.30 4.86 1.88
N SER A 126 -6.80 3.65 2.13
CA SER A 126 -7.31 2.74 3.17
C SER A 126 -7.16 3.32 4.58
N PHE A 127 -6.08 4.07 4.82
CA PHE A 127 -5.81 4.71 6.10
C PHE A 127 -6.32 6.14 6.21
N SER A 128 -6.90 6.70 5.14
CA SER A 128 -7.49 8.04 5.16
C SER A 128 -8.77 8.04 5.99
N GLY A 129 -8.72 8.68 7.17
CA GLY A 129 -9.80 8.68 8.15
C GLY A 129 -11.10 9.29 7.64
N SER A 130 -11.03 10.35 6.84
CA SER A 130 -12.22 11.05 6.35
C SER A 130 -13.10 10.21 5.43
N LEU A 131 -12.49 9.51 4.47
CA LEU A 131 -13.22 8.69 3.49
C LEU A 131 -13.76 7.40 4.07
N PHE A 132 -13.03 6.79 5.00
CA PHE A 132 -13.45 5.55 5.64
C PHE A 132 -14.59 5.76 6.63
N HIS A 133 -14.56 6.86 7.40
CA HIS A 133 -15.66 7.24 8.29
C HIS A 133 -16.93 7.56 7.50
N ASP A 134 -16.85 8.31 6.43
CA ASP A 134 -18.01 8.64 5.60
C ASP A 134 -18.67 7.42 4.94
N LEU A 135 -17.91 6.35 4.70
CA LEU A 135 -18.44 5.09 4.15
C LEU A 135 -18.90 4.11 5.22
N TYR A 136 -18.25 4.09 6.38
CA TYR A 136 -18.49 3.12 7.44
C TYR A 136 -19.59 3.53 8.41
N ASP A 137 -19.69 4.82 8.76
CA ASP A 137 -20.68 5.31 9.71
C ASP A 137 -22.14 5.05 9.29
N PRO A 138 -22.53 5.27 8.02
CA PRO A 138 -23.88 4.94 7.59
C PRO A 138 -24.14 3.42 7.60
N LEU A 139 -23.13 2.57 7.33
CA LEU A 139 -23.23 1.12 7.37
C LEU A 139 -23.37 0.60 8.80
N ILE A 140 -22.60 1.12 9.74
CA ILE A 140 -22.67 0.76 11.16
C ILE A 140 -23.99 1.21 11.76
N SER A 141 -24.46 2.41 11.48
CA SER A 141 -25.76 2.90 11.94
C SER A 141 -26.93 2.09 11.38
N TYR A 142 -26.82 1.62 10.15
CA TYR A 142 -27.82 0.72 9.54
C TYR A 142 -27.84 -0.67 10.20
N ILE A 143 -26.68 -1.21 10.54
CA ILE A 143 -26.53 -2.51 11.23
C ILE A 143 -27.04 -2.40 12.66
N ASP A 144 -26.71 -1.35 13.40
CA ASP A 144 -27.19 -1.11 14.76
C ASP A 144 -28.72 -0.94 14.82
N ASN A 145 -29.30 -0.21 13.88
CA ASN A 145 -30.74 -0.04 13.79
C ASN A 145 -31.51 -1.34 13.48
N LYS A 146 -30.88 -2.33 12.87
CA LYS A 146 -31.47 -3.65 12.61
C LYS A 146 -31.21 -4.68 13.71
N GLY A 147 -30.47 -4.32 14.75
CA GLY A 147 -30.19 -5.23 15.86
C GLY A 147 -29.29 -6.41 15.50
N ILE A 148 -28.51 -6.29 14.42
CA ILE A 148 -27.53 -7.30 14.02
C ILE A 148 -26.24 -7.01 14.79
N SER A 149 -25.97 -7.81 15.81
CA SER A 149 -24.70 -7.75 16.56
C SER A 149 -23.69 -8.71 15.94
N PHE A 150 -22.52 -8.21 15.70
CA PHE A 150 -21.35 -9.01 15.33
C PHE A 150 -20.47 -9.30 16.55
#